data_d5450911e709bad93daf6bbbdac24771
#
_entry.id   d5450911e709bad93daf6bbbdac24771
#
_cell.length_a   1.000
_cell.length_b   1.000
_cell.length_c   1.000
_cell.angle_alpha   90.00
_cell.angle_beta   90.00
_cell.angle_gamma   90.00
#
_symmetry.space_group_name_H-M   'P 1'
#
loop_
_entity.id
_entity.type
_entity.pdbx_description
1 polymer ?
#
loop_
_entity_poly.entity_id
_entity_poly.type
_entity_poly.pdbx_seq_one_letter_code
_entity_poly.pdbx_strand_id
1 'polypeptide(L)'
;MRVIALSIYPYLCFALFFTLPFDDYFRALPNLLLIALAAMFPFVIDTAQLKNIVRSTWSWVLVFLGFVVVQSFALGRFDQDFVVIQKMLLAGALSLLLYPVRENRTLMHGVIYSSVAAAIYSLVRLVILLNQGASFGFLESAHIIEALLMDRIYLGLLSVLSIIFSYKLLRKEFDPNNGYYLANIILQAAFILFLVSRIAIVVLLLSFVLSLWYRQKRGPQLLFFGGSIALIVALAFVLSNDLRKQFFYNNNPEHQEGLLANTMALEPRMVIWDCALDIAQTETVALTGNGFTQTNLDMLACYESDIQNPIKKEWFLTKKYNVHNQFLDLYLGSGVLAMLLFAAGFIASFLRHRRSLYPSALVMATVIFLMAENMFHRQIGAYYMGLIWALLMFLPKEERAEKQEKQE
;
A
#
# COMPACT_ATOMS: atom_id res chain seq x y z
N MET A 1 14.33 -15.76 30.19
CA MET A 1 14.43 -15.40 28.77
C MET A 1 13.06 -15.10 28.13
N ARG A 2 12.04 -16.00 28.26
CA ARG A 2 10.72 -15.80 27.64
C ARG A 2 10.03 -14.48 28.05
N VAL A 3 10.04 -14.11 29.31
CA VAL A 3 9.41 -12.87 29.82
C VAL A 3 10.08 -11.63 29.20
N ILE A 4 11.40 -11.61 29.14
CA ILE A 4 12.15 -10.51 28.52
C ILE A 4 11.84 -10.43 27.02
N ALA A 5 11.81 -11.57 26.32
CA ALA A 5 11.47 -11.63 24.91
C ALA A 5 10.05 -11.08 24.65
N LEU A 6 9.05 -11.51 25.43
CA LEU A 6 7.66 -11.03 25.32
C LEU A 6 7.55 -9.50 25.58
N SER A 7 8.35 -8.96 26.49
CA SER A 7 8.33 -7.52 26.79
C SER A 7 8.98 -6.67 25.71
N ILE A 8 10.06 -7.14 25.08
CA ILE A 8 10.83 -6.39 24.08
C ILE A 8 10.23 -6.52 22.69
N TYR A 9 9.65 -7.67 22.35
CA TYR A 9 9.18 -8.02 21.01
C TYR A 9 8.23 -6.98 20.36
N PRO A 10 7.21 -6.44 21.07
CA PRO A 10 6.34 -5.41 20.50
C PRO A 10 7.08 -4.12 20.14
N TYR A 11 8.13 -3.77 20.90
CA TYR A 11 8.93 -2.57 20.64
C TYR A 11 9.86 -2.75 19.44
N LEU A 12 10.36 -3.97 19.18
CA LEU A 12 11.10 -4.26 17.94
C LEU A 12 10.18 -4.14 16.73
N CYS A 13 8.92 -4.62 16.83
CA CYS A 13 7.92 -4.43 15.77
C CYS A 13 7.62 -2.95 15.58
N PHE A 14 7.46 -2.19 16.66
CA PHE A 14 7.29 -0.74 16.62
C PHE A 14 8.46 -0.07 15.91
N ALA A 15 9.70 -0.36 16.32
CA ALA A 15 10.90 0.21 15.73
C ALA A 15 11.02 -0.13 14.23
N LEU A 16 10.67 -1.36 13.83
CA LEU A 16 10.68 -1.77 12.43
C LEU A 16 9.78 -0.84 11.60
N PHE A 17 8.50 -0.66 11.97
CA PHE A 17 7.59 0.16 11.19
C PHE A 17 7.88 1.66 11.32
N PHE A 18 8.40 2.10 12.47
CA PHE A 18 8.80 3.49 12.67
C PHE A 18 9.95 3.90 11.73
N THR A 19 10.89 3.01 11.46
CA THR A 19 12.09 3.32 10.67
C THR A 19 11.90 3.17 9.17
N LEU A 20 10.84 2.49 8.69
CA LEU A 20 10.64 2.23 7.27
C LEU A 20 10.67 3.47 6.36
N PRO A 21 10.06 4.64 6.69
CA PRO A 21 10.13 5.79 5.81
C PRO A 21 11.53 6.39 5.68
N PHE A 22 12.43 6.00 6.56
CA PHE A 22 13.81 6.48 6.64
C PHE A 22 14.81 5.44 6.16
N ASP A 23 14.38 4.45 5.37
CA ASP A 23 15.20 3.33 4.90
C ASP A 23 16.43 3.82 4.12
N ASP A 24 16.32 4.89 3.34
CA ASP A 24 17.46 5.47 2.63
C ASP A 24 18.56 6.01 3.55
N TYR A 25 18.21 6.41 4.78
CA TYR A 25 19.15 6.88 5.79
C TYR A 25 19.73 5.75 6.65
N PHE A 26 18.96 4.69 6.88
CA PHE A 26 19.29 3.58 7.77
C PHE A 26 19.08 2.22 7.09
N ARG A 27 19.61 2.03 5.87
CA ARG A 27 19.37 0.87 4.99
C ARG A 27 19.47 -0.51 5.64
N ALA A 28 20.39 -0.68 6.59
CA ALA A 28 20.58 -1.94 7.28
C ALA A 28 19.58 -2.17 8.43
N LEU A 29 19.01 -1.12 8.99
CA LEU A 29 18.26 -1.19 10.25
C LEU A 29 16.97 -2.01 10.14
N PRO A 30 16.11 -1.88 9.10
CA PRO A 30 14.93 -2.74 8.97
C PRO A 30 15.30 -4.23 8.88
N ASN A 31 16.37 -4.57 8.18
CA ASN A 31 16.84 -5.95 8.05
C ASN A 31 17.38 -6.50 9.38
N LEU A 32 18.14 -5.70 10.14
CA LEU A 32 18.63 -6.08 11.47
C LEU A 32 17.48 -6.31 12.45
N LEU A 33 16.46 -5.44 12.42
CA LEU A 33 15.26 -5.59 13.24
C LEU A 33 14.47 -6.84 12.85
N LEU A 34 14.37 -7.16 11.56
CA LEU A 34 13.73 -8.38 11.07
C LEU A 34 14.47 -9.63 11.56
N ILE A 35 15.81 -9.64 11.50
CA ILE A 35 16.66 -10.74 12.02
C ILE A 35 16.45 -10.89 13.54
N ALA A 36 16.43 -9.79 14.28
CA ALA A 36 16.18 -9.82 15.72
C ALA A 36 14.79 -10.38 16.05
N LEU A 37 13.74 -9.98 15.29
CA LEU A 37 12.38 -10.52 15.42
C LEU A 37 12.36 -12.02 15.13
N ALA A 38 13.03 -12.47 14.05
CA ALA A 38 13.10 -13.88 13.69
C ALA A 38 13.81 -14.71 14.77
N ALA A 39 14.93 -14.21 15.32
CA ALA A 39 15.67 -14.87 16.39
C ALA A 39 14.87 -14.96 17.69
N MET A 40 14.04 -13.96 18.00
CA MET A 40 13.22 -13.95 19.21
C MET A 40 11.88 -14.68 19.06
N PHE A 41 11.39 -14.89 17.84
CA PHE A 41 10.09 -15.49 17.57
C PHE A 41 9.84 -16.83 18.25
N PRO A 42 10.80 -17.81 18.27
CA PRO A 42 10.61 -19.10 18.96
C PRO A 42 10.35 -18.97 20.46
N PHE A 43 10.83 -17.90 21.08
CA PHE A 43 10.65 -17.65 22.54
C PHE A 43 9.32 -16.96 22.85
N VAL A 44 8.69 -16.34 21.84
CA VAL A 44 7.46 -15.55 22.01
C VAL A 44 6.22 -16.34 21.61
N ILE A 45 6.32 -17.17 20.55
CA ILE A 45 5.19 -17.94 19.99
C ILE A 45 4.86 -19.14 20.88
N ASP A 46 3.56 -19.47 20.97
CA ASP A 46 3.04 -20.68 21.63
C ASP A 46 2.57 -21.71 20.60
N THR A 47 2.64 -23.01 20.99
CA THR A 47 2.17 -24.11 20.15
C THR A 47 0.67 -24.00 19.81
N ALA A 48 -0.14 -23.48 20.74
CA ALA A 48 -1.56 -23.20 20.51
C ALA A 48 -1.76 -22.10 19.45
N GLN A 49 -0.90 -21.07 19.46
CA GLN A 49 -0.91 -20.00 18.48
C GLN A 49 -0.53 -20.52 17.09
N LEU A 50 0.46 -21.40 16.97
CA LEU A 50 0.84 -22.01 15.70
C LEU A 50 -0.32 -22.81 15.08
N LYS A 51 -1.06 -23.59 15.88
CA LYS A 51 -2.27 -24.31 15.40
C LYS A 51 -3.35 -23.34 14.88
N ASN A 52 -3.51 -22.20 15.54
CA ASN A 52 -4.48 -21.18 15.14
C ASN A 52 -4.09 -20.48 13.83
N ILE A 53 -2.80 -20.32 13.54
CA ILE A 53 -2.30 -19.77 12.28
C ILE A 53 -2.81 -20.60 11.09
N VAL A 54 -2.60 -21.91 11.13
CA VAL A 54 -3.02 -22.82 10.04
C VAL A 54 -4.54 -22.83 9.84
N ARG A 55 -5.32 -22.59 10.91
CA ARG A 55 -6.79 -22.54 10.86
C ARG A 55 -7.35 -21.15 10.50
N SER A 56 -6.52 -20.16 10.40
CA SER A 56 -6.91 -18.78 10.04
C SER A 56 -7.02 -18.61 8.52
N THR A 57 -7.53 -17.47 8.07
CA THR A 57 -7.50 -17.08 6.66
C THR A 57 -6.07 -16.91 6.10
N TRP A 58 -5.06 -16.85 6.96
CA TRP A 58 -3.66 -16.83 6.56
C TRP A 58 -3.21 -18.10 5.81
N SER A 59 -3.92 -19.23 5.97
CA SER A 59 -3.69 -20.43 5.16
C SER A 59 -3.72 -20.15 3.65
N TRP A 60 -4.52 -19.17 3.18
CA TRP A 60 -4.51 -18.73 1.79
C TRP A 60 -3.18 -18.14 1.36
N VAL A 61 -2.50 -17.43 2.26
CA VAL A 61 -1.14 -16.89 2.00
C VAL A 61 -0.16 -18.04 1.82
N LEU A 62 -0.23 -19.09 2.67
CA LEU A 62 0.60 -20.28 2.52
C LEU A 62 0.37 -20.98 1.19
N VAL A 63 -0.90 -21.19 0.81
CA VAL A 63 -1.25 -21.85 -0.45
C VAL A 63 -0.76 -21.03 -1.64
N PHE A 64 -0.95 -19.71 -1.61
CA PHE A 64 -0.47 -18.79 -2.64
C PHE A 64 1.07 -18.84 -2.76
N LEU A 65 1.80 -18.64 -1.65
CA LEU A 65 3.26 -18.65 -1.66
C LEU A 65 3.82 -20.02 -2.07
N GLY A 66 3.24 -21.10 -1.53
CA GLY A 66 3.62 -22.46 -1.88
C GLY A 66 3.43 -22.74 -3.37
N PHE A 67 2.29 -22.30 -3.94
CA PHE A 67 2.02 -22.44 -5.37
C PHE A 67 3.06 -21.72 -6.22
N VAL A 68 3.32 -20.43 -5.95
CA VAL A 68 4.29 -19.62 -6.73
C VAL A 68 5.69 -20.25 -6.67
N VAL A 69 6.14 -20.67 -5.49
CA VAL A 69 7.46 -21.30 -5.32
C VAL A 69 7.54 -22.63 -6.07
N VAL A 70 6.56 -23.55 -5.86
CA VAL A 70 6.55 -24.87 -6.51
C VAL A 70 6.47 -24.73 -8.03
N GLN A 71 5.61 -23.86 -8.53
CA GLN A 71 5.47 -23.60 -9.96
C GLN A 71 6.78 -23.07 -10.57
N SER A 72 7.42 -22.09 -9.90
CA SER A 72 8.68 -21.51 -10.39
C SER A 72 9.82 -22.53 -10.46
N PHE A 73 9.89 -23.45 -9.47
CA PHE A 73 10.82 -24.59 -9.50
C PHE A 73 10.47 -25.58 -10.61
N ALA A 74 9.20 -25.96 -10.74
CA ALA A 74 8.76 -26.93 -11.74
C ALA A 74 9.01 -26.48 -13.18
N LEU A 75 8.98 -25.16 -13.41
CA LEU A 75 9.22 -24.55 -14.72
C LEU A 75 10.68 -24.11 -14.93
N GLY A 76 11.58 -24.37 -13.96
CA GLY A 76 13.00 -24.03 -14.05
C GLY A 76 13.30 -22.52 -14.05
N ARG A 77 12.39 -21.68 -13.52
CA ARG A 77 12.51 -20.21 -13.51
C ARG A 77 12.88 -19.62 -12.14
N PHE A 78 13.03 -20.46 -11.12
CA PHE A 78 13.17 -20.01 -9.74
C PHE A 78 14.33 -19.03 -9.55
N ASP A 79 15.51 -19.31 -10.13
CA ASP A 79 16.69 -18.45 -9.98
C ASP A 79 16.48 -17.07 -10.63
N GLN A 80 15.77 -17.03 -11.77
CA GLN A 80 15.48 -15.78 -12.48
C GLN A 80 14.47 -14.93 -11.72
N ASP A 81 13.41 -15.56 -11.18
CA ASP A 81 12.31 -14.92 -10.49
C ASP A 81 12.56 -14.71 -8.99
N PHE A 82 13.71 -15.19 -8.47
CA PHE A 82 14.02 -15.21 -7.05
C PHE A 82 13.88 -13.84 -6.37
N VAL A 83 14.27 -12.77 -7.06
CA VAL A 83 14.21 -11.39 -6.50
C VAL A 83 12.78 -10.97 -6.12
N VAL A 84 11.76 -11.37 -6.90
CA VAL A 84 10.34 -11.08 -6.62
C VAL A 84 9.80 -12.09 -5.61
N ILE A 85 10.06 -13.39 -5.80
CA ILE A 85 9.64 -14.47 -4.92
C ILE A 85 10.17 -14.25 -3.49
N GLN A 86 11.42 -13.83 -3.33
CA GLN A 86 12.01 -13.50 -2.04
C GLN A 86 11.22 -12.43 -1.29
N LYS A 87 10.73 -11.40 -1.97
CA LYS A 87 9.92 -10.34 -1.35
C LYS A 87 8.52 -10.82 -0.98
N MET A 88 7.92 -11.72 -1.78
CA MET A 88 6.68 -12.38 -1.41
C MET A 88 6.85 -13.25 -0.14
N LEU A 89 7.94 -14.04 -0.09
CA LEU A 89 8.28 -14.83 1.08
C LEU A 89 8.59 -13.95 2.31
N LEU A 90 9.28 -12.82 2.12
CA LEU A 90 9.52 -11.83 3.16
C LEU A 90 8.19 -11.30 3.75
N ALA A 91 7.22 -10.94 2.91
CA ALA A 91 5.90 -10.50 3.37
C ALA A 91 5.19 -11.60 4.17
N GLY A 92 5.22 -12.85 3.69
CA GLY A 92 4.66 -14.01 4.40
C GLY A 92 5.34 -14.25 5.74
N ALA A 93 6.67 -14.27 5.76
CA ALA A 93 7.47 -14.45 6.98
C ALA A 93 7.20 -13.32 7.99
N LEU A 94 7.23 -12.06 7.55
CA LEU A 94 6.93 -10.92 8.42
C LEU A 94 5.53 -11.00 9.01
N SER A 95 4.53 -11.40 8.22
CA SER A 95 3.16 -11.56 8.73
C SER A 95 3.09 -12.60 9.86
N LEU A 96 3.88 -13.68 9.79
CA LEU A 96 4.01 -14.66 10.88
C LEU A 96 4.72 -14.06 12.09
N LEU A 97 5.82 -13.34 11.89
CA LEU A 97 6.55 -12.69 12.98
C LEU A 97 5.67 -11.68 13.72
N LEU A 98 4.75 -11.01 13.03
CA LEU A 98 3.82 -10.06 13.64
C LEU A 98 2.63 -10.75 14.36
N TYR A 99 2.43 -12.06 14.17
CA TYR A 99 1.30 -12.76 14.78
C TYR A 99 1.17 -12.58 16.30
N PRO A 100 2.26 -12.63 17.11
CA PRO A 100 2.14 -12.46 18.55
C PRO A 100 1.70 -11.07 19.01
N VAL A 101 1.89 -10.03 18.17
CA VAL A 101 1.61 -8.63 18.50
C VAL A 101 0.49 -7.99 17.67
N ARG A 102 -0.19 -8.75 16.79
CA ARG A 102 -1.18 -8.23 15.84
C ARG A 102 -2.34 -7.45 16.47
N GLU A 103 -2.72 -7.80 17.70
CA GLU A 103 -3.79 -7.13 18.45
C GLU A 103 -3.26 -6.02 19.34
N ASN A 104 -1.94 -5.84 19.40
CA ASN A 104 -1.31 -4.85 20.26
C ASN A 104 -1.36 -3.45 19.61
N ARG A 105 -1.85 -2.48 20.37
CA ARG A 105 -1.86 -1.06 20.01
C ARG A 105 -0.47 -0.53 19.65
N THR A 106 0.59 -1.10 20.23
CA THR A 106 1.98 -0.72 19.98
C THR A 106 2.34 -0.81 18.49
N LEU A 107 1.86 -1.85 17.77
CA LEU A 107 2.09 -1.99 16.34
C LEU A 107 1.40 -0.87 15.53
N MET A 108 0.14 -0.56 15.86
CA MET A 108 -0.58 0.53 15.21
C MET A 108 0.06 1.89 15.51
N HIS A 109 0.50 2.12 16.75
CA HIS A 109 1.24 3.33 17.11
C HIS A 109 2.57 3.46 16.37
N GLY A 110 3.28 2.35 16.10
CA GLY A 110 4.49 2.35 15.29
C GLY A 110 4.25 2.97 13.91
N VAL A 111 3.15 2.58 13.25
CA VAL A 111 2.77 3.13 11.94
C VAL A 111 2.28 4.58 12.05
N ILE A 112 1.48 4.91 13.09
CA ILE A 112 0.99 6.28 13.30
C ILE A 112 2.15 7.24 13.52
N TYR A 113 3.08 6.92 14.42
CA TYR A 113 4.23 7.78 14.70
C TYR A 113 5.20 7.85 13.54
N SER A 114 5.37 6.75 12.81
CA SER A 114 6.14 6.71 11.55
C SER A 114 5.60 7.72 10.53
N SER A 115 4.30 7.71 10.32
CA SER A 115 3.65 8.63 9.36
C SER A 115 3.72 10.09 9.81
N VAL A 116 3.57 10.35 11.11
CA VAL A 116 3.72 11.71 11.69
C VAL A 116 5.17 12.19 11.51
N ALA A 117 6.16 11.35 11.85
CA ALA A 117 7.57 11.68 11.70
C ALA A 117 7.94 11.95 10.22
N ALA A 118 7.43 11.13 9.29
CA ALA A 118 7.64 11.32 7.85
C ALA A 118 7.02 12.63 7.36
N ALA A 119 5.80 12.96 7.79
CA ALA A 119 5.13 14.21 7.41
C ALA A 119 5.86 15.44 7.95
N ILE A 120 6.23 15.44 9.24
CA ILE A 120 6.96 16.54 9.87
C ILE A 120 8.33 16.72 9.20
N TYR A 121 9.09 15.64 9.01
CA TYR A 121 10.39 15.70 8.35
C TYR A 121 10.28 16.29 6.94
N SER A 122 9.31 15.83 6.15
CA SER A 122 9.08 16.32 4.79
C SER A 122 8.77 17.80 4.77
N LEU A 123 7.88 18.27 5.66
CA LEU A 123 7.50 19.69 5.74
C LEU A 123 8.67 20.56 6.20
N VAL A 124 9.42 20.14 7.22
CA VAL A 124 10.59 20.89 7.73
C VAL A 124 11.66 21.01 6.63
N ARG A 125 11.97 19.92 5.93
CA ARG A 125 12.94 19.94 4.82
C ARG A 125 12.50 20.86 3.70
N LEU A 126 11.22 20.86 3.37
CA LEU A 126 10.67 21.74 2.35
C LEU A 126 10.80 23.22 2.73
N VAL A 127 10.49 23.58 3.98
CA VAL A 127 10.65 24.94 4.50
C VAL A 127 12.12 25.37 4.47
N ILE A 128 13.05 24.47 4.81
CA ILE A 128 14.49 24.77 4.73
C ILE A 128 14.90 25.06 3.28
N LEU A 129 14.45 24.26 2.31
CA LEU A 129 14.76 24.46 0.90
C LEU A 129 14.19 25.77 0.36
N LEU A 130 12.95 26.11 0.74
CA LEU A 130 12.34 27.41 0.39
C LEU A 130 13.16 28.60 0.93
N ASN A 131 13.62 28.52 2.18
CA ASN A 131 14.45 29.56 2.79
C ASN A 131 15.86 29.68 2.16
N GLN A 132 16.33 28.61 1.50
CA GLN A 132 17.59 28.61 0.74
C GLN A 132 17.45 29.21 -0.67
N GLY A 133 16.25 29.72 -1.01
CA GLY A 133 15.99 30.36 -2.30
C GLY A 133 15.52 29.43 -3.41
N ALA A 134 15.19 28.16 -3.07
CA ALA A 134 14.55 27.26 -4.01
C ALA A 134 13.12 27.77 -4.28
N SER A 135 12.79 28.02 -5.54
CA SER A 135 11.43 28.34 -5.98
C SER A 135 10.87 27.08 -6.66
N PHE A 136 9.87 26.46 -6.08
CA PHE A 136 9.21 25.32 -6.70
C PHE A 136 7.69 25.43 -6.56
N GLY A 137 6.99 24.91 -7.57
CA GLY A 137 5.54 24.81 -7.56
C GLY A 137 5.04 23.68 -6.64
N PHE A 138 3.74 23.65 -6.39
CA PHE A 138 3.11 22.64 -5.53
C PHE A 138 3.35 21.20 -6.03
N LEU A 139 3.42 20.98 -7.35
CA LEU A 139 3.72 19.67 -7.96
C LEU A 139 5.19 19.27 -7.79
N GLU A 140 6.10 20.23 -7.85
CA GLU A 140 7.54 19.97 -7.65
C GLU A 140 7.85 19.60 -6.21
N SER A 141 7.07 20.11 -5.23
CA SER A 141 7.22 19.75 -3.82
C SER A 141 7.02 18.26 -3.58
N ALA A 142 6.10 17.60 -4.31
CA ALA A 142 5.89 16.16 -4.21
C ALA A 142 7.10 15.36 -4.69
N HIS A 143 7.77 15.77 -5.77
CA HIS A 143 9.00 15.14 -6.25
C HIS A 143 10.18 15.35 -5.31
N ILE A 144 10.27 16.52 -4.65
CA ILE A 144 11.29 16.79 -3.63
C ILE A 144 11.09 15.86 -2.43
N ILE A 145 9.87 15.67 -1.96
CA ILE A 145 9.58 14.76 -0.85
C ILE A 145 9.93 13.31 -1.22
N GLU A 146 9.59 12.89 -2.44
CA GLU A 146 9.93 11.57 -2.95
C GLU A 146 11.45 11.34 -2.96
N ALA A 147 12.22 12.35 -3.35
CA ALA A 147 13.69 12.30 -3.34
C ALA A 147 14.29 12.34 -1.92
N LEU A 148 13.56 12.86 -0.93
CA LEU A 148 14.06 13.01 0.44
C LEU A 148 13.80 11.81 1.35
N LEU A 149 12.75 11.04 1.10
CA LEU A 149 12.35 9.93 1.96
C LEU A 149 12.17 8.64 1.19
N MET A 150 11.02 8.50 0.54
CA MET A 150 10.65 7.33 -0.24
C MET A 150 9.59 7.71 -1.26
N ASP A 151 9.33 6.82 -2.20
CA ASP A 151 8.31 6.95 -3.22
C ASP A 151 6.96 7.40 -2.63
N ARG A 152 6.37 8.45 -3.25
CA ARG A 152 5.10 9.06 -2.81
C ARG A 152 3.93 8.08 -2.70
N ILE A 153 3.96 6.97 -3.46
CA ILE A 153 2.92 5.93 -3.39
C ILE A 153 2.96 5.25 -2.03
N TYR A 154 4.16 4.91 -1.55
CA TYR A 154 4.33 4.27 -0.23
C TYR A 154 4.11 5.25 0.92
N LEU A 155 4.46 6.53 0.76
CA LEU A 155 4.08 7.59 1.73
C LEU A 155 2.55 7.75 1.79
N GLY A 156 1.88 7.71 0.63
CA GLY A 156 0.42 7.73 0.56
C GLY A 156 -0.20 6.52 1.25
N LEU A 157 0.34 5.32 1.03
CA LEU A 157 -0.11 4.09 1.72
C LEU A 157 0.09 4.19 3.23
N LEU A 158 1.27 4.63 3.69
CA LEU A 158 1.57 4.84 5.10
C LEU A 158 0.58 5.80 5.76
N SER A 159 0.29 6.92 5.09
CA SER A 159 -0.67 7.93 5.58
C SER A 159 -2.09 7.37 5.65
N VAL A 160 -2.53 6.59 4.65
CA VAL A 160 -3.84 5.92 4.65
C VAL A 160 -3.92 4.90 5.78
N LEU A 161 -2.90 4.06 5.97
CA LEU A 161 -2.85 3.09 7.08
C LEU A 161 -2.90 3.80 8.42
N SER A 162 -2.17 4.90 8.57
CA SER A 162 -2.17 5.73 9.78
C SER A 162 -3.56 6.30 10.10
N ILE A 163 -4.31 6.77 9.09
CA ILE A 163 -5.69 7.23 9.23
C ILE A 163 -6.60 6.07 9.69
N ILE A 164 -6.54 4.92 9.02
CA ILE A 164 -7.35 3.74 9.37
C ILE A 164 -7.06 3.28 10.79
N PHE A 165 -5.79 3.26 11.22
CA PHE A 165 -5.40 2.86 12.58
C PHE A 165 -5.83 3.89 13.62
N SER A 166 -5.66 5.18 13.34
CA SER A 166 -6.16 6.24 14.23
C SER A 166 -7.66 6.16 14.42
N TYR A 167 -8.41 5.92 13.32
CA TYR A 167 -9.86 5.72 13.41
C TYR A 167 -10.23 4.48 14.25
N LYS A 168 -9.52 3.36 14.11
CA LYS A 168 -9.74 2.14 14.92
C LYS A 168 -9.45 2.37 16.41
N LEU A 169 -8.50 3.24 16.74
CA LEU A 169 -8.10 3.52 18.11
C LEU A 169 -8.97 4.60 18.80
N LEU A 170 -9.80 5.33 18.04
CA LEU A 170 -10.77 6.27 18.60
C LEU A 170 -11.78 5.54 19.48
N ARG A 171 -11.94 6.02 20.71
CA ARG A 171 -12.94 5.52 21.67
C ARG A 171 -14.24 6.30 21.55
N LYS A 172 -15.36 5.64 21.77
CA LYS A 172 -16.69 6.27 21.79
C LYS A 172 -16.87 7.19 23.00
N GLU A 173 -16.27 6.83 24.13
CA GLU A 173 -16.25 7.61 25.35
C GLU A 173 -15.15 8.67 25.31
N PHE A 174 -15.25 9.65 26.22
CA PHE A 174 -14.22 10.69 26.35
C PHE A 174 -12.89 10.03 26.75
N ASP A 175 -11.90 10.13 25.84
CA ASP A 175 -10.54 9.70 26.09
C ASP A 175 -9.61 10.85 25.64
N PRO A 176 -8.70 11.33 26.51
CA PRO A 176 -7.74 12.39 26.15
C PRO A 176 -6.94 12.08 24.88
N ASN A 177 -6.67 10.79 24.60
CA ASN A 177 -5.94 10.35 23.40
C ASN A 177 -6.75 10.53 22.11
N ASN A 178 -8.08 10.67 22.17
CA ASN A 178 -8.90 10.91 20.97
C ASN A 178 -8.46 12.17 20.23
N GLY A 179 -8.02 13.20 20.96
CA GLY A 179 -7.47 14.42 20.38
C GLY A 179 -6.26 14.16 19.49
N TYR A 180 -5.34 13.30 19.92
CA TYR A 180 -4.15 12.90 19.13
C TYR A 180 -4.54 12.14 17.85
N TYR A 181 -5.48 11.20 17.94
CA TYR A 181 -5.92 10.43 16.79
C TYR A 181 -6.65 11.31 15.76
N LEU A 182 -7.50 12.23 16.22
CA LEU A 182 -8.18 13.18 15.34
C LEU A 182 -7.18 14.13 14.66
N ALA A 183 -6.24 14.70 15.44
CA ALA A 183 -5.17 15.55 14.90
C ALA A 183 -4.33 14.81 13.86
N ASN A 184 -3.98 13.54 14.12
CA ASN A 184 -3.26 12.73 13.14
C ASN A 184 -4.09 12.49 11.87
N ILE A 185 -5.38 12.16 11.98
CA ILE A 185 -6.25 11.98 10.79
C ILE A 185 -6.23 13.24 9.92
N ILE A 186 -6.37 14.43 10.53
CA ILE A 186 -6.34 15.70 9.81
C ILE A 186 -4.96 15.94 9.18
N LEU A 187 -3.88 15.73 9.94
CA LEU A 187 -2.51 15.89 9.45
C LEU A 187 -2.23 14.98 8.24
N GLN A 188 -2.58 13.70 8.35
CA GLN A 188 -2.32 12.74 7.27
C GLN A 188 -3.20 13.02 6.04
N ALA A 189 -4.45 13.42 6.21
CA ALA A 189 -5.31 13.81 5.10
C ALA A 189 -4.74 15.03 4.37
N ALA A 190 -4.28 16.05 5.10
CA ALA A 190 -3.60 17.21 4.53
C ALA A 190 -2.29 16.80 3.83
N PHE A 191 -1.52 15.90 4.43
CA PHE A 191 -0.27 15.41 3.85
C PHE A 191 -0.48 14.62 2.55
N ILE A 192 -1.52 13.78 2.46
CA ILE A 192 -1.90 13.08 1.23
C ILE A 192 -2.23 14.06 0.10
N LEU A 193 -2.96 15.14 0.39
CA LEU A 193 -3.25 16.19 -0.57
C LEU A 193 -1.97 16.89 -1.01
N PHE A 194 -1.07 17.15 -0.07
CA PHE A 194 0.22 17.76 -0.33
C PHE A 194 1.15 16.88 -1.19
N LEU A 195 1.14 15.57 -0.99
CA LEU A 195 1.85 14.59 -1.83
C LEU A 195 1.27 14.47 -3.24
N VAL A 196 0.08 15.02 -3.51
CA VAL A 196 -0.66 14.84 -4.78
C VAL A 196 -0.77 13.35 -5.15
N SER A 197 -0.89 12.48 -4.15
CA SER A 197 -1.01 11.03 -4.36
C SER A 197 -2.43 10.68 -4.77
N ARG A 198 -2.68 10.61 -6.09
CA ARG A 198 -4.02 10.33 -6.67
C ARG A 198 -4.65 9.07 -6.07
N ILE A 199 -3.86 8.00 -5.91
CA ILE A 199 -4.33 6.71 -5.35
C ILE A 199 -4.76 6.89 -3.89
N ALA A 200 -3.94 7.54 -3.07
CA ALA A 200 -4.27 7.77 -1.66
C ALA A 200 -5.53 8.65 -1.51
N ILE A 201 -5.69 9.66 -2.37
CA ILE A 201 -6.90 10.50 -2.41
C ILE A 201 -8.14 9.65 -2.74
N VAL A 202 -8.07 8.80 -3.77
CA VAL A 202 -9.17 7.89 -4.13
C VAL A 202 -9.50 6.95 -2.97
N VAL A 203 -8.49 6.38 -2.31
CA VAL A 203 -8.69 5.51 -1.15
C VAL A 203 -9.35 6.26 0.01
N LEU A 204 -8.96 7.51 0.28
CA LEU A 204 -9.61 8.33 1.32
C LEU A 204 -11.09 8.58 1.01
N LEU A 205 -11.40 8.95 -0.23
CA LEU A 205 -12.77 9.18 -0.68
C LEU A 205 -13.63 7.93 -0.53
N LEU A 206 -13.11 6.78 -0.99
CA LEU A 206 -13.82 5.51 -0.89
C LEU A 206 -13.92 5.01 0.56
N SER A 207 -12.90 5.23 1.39
CA SER A 207 -12.95 4.92 2.83
C SER A 207 -14.00 5.76 3.55
N PHE A 208 -14.14 7.02 3.15
CA PHE A 208 -15.19 7.88 3.64
C PHE A 208 -16.58 7.35 3.22
N VAL A 209 -16.82 7.07 1.93
CA VAL A 209 -18.07 6.49 1.44
C VAL A 209 -18.39 5.18 2.16
N LEU A 210 -17.37 4.32 2.34
CA LEU A 210 -17.49 3.07 3.09
C LEU A 210 -17.90 3.32 4.54
N SER A 211 -17.34 4.33 5.20
CA SER A 211 -17.69 4.69 6.59
C SER A 211 -19.15 5.09 6.74
N LEU A 212 -19.73 5.74 5.74
CA LEU A 212 -21.15 6.09 5.72
C LEU A 212 -22.04 4.85 5.60
N TRP A 213 -21.59 3.83 4.85
CA TRP A 213 -22.32 2.57 4.71
C TRP A 213 -22.48 1.82 6.05
N TYR A 214 -21.45 1.88 6.89
CA TYR A 214 -21.45 1.22 8.21
C TYR A 214 -22.15 2.02 9.32
N ARG A 215 -22.55 3.27 9.09
CA ARG A 215 -23.23 4.12 10.07
C ARG A 215 -24.75 4.06 9.93
N GLN A 216 -25.45 3.97 11.09
CA GLN A 216 -26.93 3.92 11.13
C GLN A 216 -27.62 5.26 10.85
N LYS A 217 -26.96 6.43 11.08
CA LYS A 217 -27.52 7.78 10.84
C LYS A 217 -26.72 8.48 9.71
N ARG A 218 -27.29 8.52 8.51
CA ARG A 218 -26.58 8.88 7.26
C ARG A 218 -26.69 10.35 6.83
N GLY A 219 -27.74 11.08 7.23
CA GLY A 219 -28.11 12.37 6.62
C GLY A 219 -27.15 13.56 6.81
N PRO A 220 -27.05 14.17 8.02
CA PRO A 220 -26.33 15.43 8.18
C PRO A 220 -24.80 15.28 8.07
N GLN A 221 -24.28 14.11 8.39
CA GLN A 221 -22.82 13.83 8.30
C GLN A 221 -22.36 13.66 6.86
N LEU A 222 -23.22 13.16 5.97
CA LEU A 222 -22.96 13.02 4.52
C LEU A 222 -22.79 14.40 3.88
N LEU A 223 -23.64 15.36 4.26
CA LEU A 223 -23.55 16.75 3.79
C LEU A 223 -22.30 17.45 4.35
N PHE A 224 -21.97 17.26 5.61
CA PHE A 224 -20.81 17.90 6.22
C PHE A 224 -19.47 17.39 5.63
N PHE A 225 -19.30 16.09 5.50
CA PHE A 225 -18.06 15.52 4.97
C PHE A 225 -17.99 15.55 3.45
N GLY A 226 -19.08 15.29 2.73
CA GLY A 226 -19.14 15.47 1.29
C GLY A 226 -18.88 16.92 0.91
N GLY A 227 -19.47 17.86 1.66
CA GLY A 227 -19.22 19.28 1.52
C GLY A 227 -17.76 19.67 1.85
N SER A 228 -17.17 19.08 2.90
CA SER A 228 -15.76 19.32 3.23
C SER A 228 -14.82 18.81 2.14
N ILE A 229 -15.05 17.62 1.60
CA ILE A 229 -14.26 17.07 0.50
C ILE A 229 -14.43 17.90 -0.76
N ALA A 230 -15.66 18.25 -1.13
CA ALA A 230 -15.94 19.13 -2.26
C ALA A 230 -15.27 20.49 -2.09
N LEU A 231 -15.28 21.05 -0.87
CA LEU A 231 -14.61 22.30 -0.55
C LEU A 231 -13.08 22.17 -0.65
N ILE A 232 -12.49 21.07 -0.15
CA ILE A 232 -11.04 20.84 -0.23
C ILE A 232 -10.61 20.65 -1.69
N VAL A 233 -11.37 19.90 -2.49
CA VAL A 233 -11.12 19.74 -3.93
C VAL A 233 -11.27 21.08 -4.64
N ALA A 234 -12.32 21.85 -4.36
CA ALA A 234 -12.54 23.18 -4.92
C ALA A 234 -11.40 24.14 -4.53
N LEU A 235 -10.99 24.16 -3.27
CA LEU A 235 -9.85 24.95 -2.80
C LEU A 235 -8.55 24.54 -3.48
N ALA A 236 -8.27 23.25 -3.64
CA ALA A 236 -7.11 22.77 -4.37
C ALA A 236 -7.11 23.23 -5.82
N PHE A 237 -8.26 23.23 -6.49
CA PHE A 237 -8.43 23.78 -7.85
C PHE A 237 -8.33 25.32 -7.90
N VAL A 238 -8.79 26.02 -6.87
CA VAL A 238 -8.72 27.48 -6.81
C VAL A 238 -7.31 27.97 -6.50
N LEU A 239 -6.60 27.30 -5.58
CA LEU A 239 -5.28 27.70 -5.11
C LEU A 239 -4.14 27.24 -6.02
N SER A 240 -4.31 26.18 -6.80
CA SER A 240 -3.26 25.64 -7.67
C SER A 240 -3.54 25.95 -9.15
N ASN A 241 -2.82 26.92 -9.69
CA ASN A 241 -2.79 27.21 -11.13
C ASN A 241 -2.33 25.98 -11.95
N ASP A 242 -1.45 25.14 -11.38
CA ASP A 242 -0.88 23.99 -12.05
C ASP A 242 -1.89 22.84 -12.13
N LEU A 243 -2.75 22.65 -11.11
CA LEU A 243 -3.89 21.72 -11.19
C LEU A 243 -4.89 22.20 -12.24
N ARG A 244 -5.19 23.50 -12.30
CA ARG A 244 -6.05 24.06 -13.36
C ARG A 244 -5.46 23.83 -14.75
N LYS A 245 -4.17 24.08 -14.94
CA LYS A 245 -3.49 23.84 -16.23
C LYS A 245 -3.51 22.37 -16.64
N GLN A 246 -3.30 21.45 -15.70
CA GLN A 246 -3.36 20.01 -15.98
C GLN A 246 -4.77 19.51 -16.36
N PHE A 247 -5.83 20.11 -15.78
CA PHE A 247 -7.20 19.67 -16.02
C PHE A 247 -7.93 20.48 -17.10
N PHE A 248 -7.58 21.77 -17.30
CA PHE A 248 -8.35 22.69 -18.16
C PHE A 248 -7.56 23.33 -19.29
N TYR A 249 -6.21 23.24 -19.29
CA TYR A 249 -5.40 23.98 -20.25
C TYR A 249 -4.48 23.05 -21.03
N ASN A 250 -5.00 22.57 -22.16
CA ASN A 250 -4.17 22.07 -23.24
C ASN A 250 -4.32 23.03 -24.42
N ASN A 251 -3.51 24.11 -24.44
CA ASN A 251 -3.51 25.11 -25.48
C ASN A 251 -2.58 24.76 -26.63
N ASN A 252 -2.66 23.56 -27.19
CA ASN A 252 -2.13 23.28 -28.51
C ASN A 252 -3.31 23.16 -29.49
N PRO A 253 -3.52 24.18 -30.35
CA PRO A 253 -4.64 24.18 -31.30
C PRO A 253 -4.57 23.12 -32.39
N GLU A 254 -3.46 22.40 -32.51
CA GLU A 254 -3.26 21.40 -33.57
C GLU A 254 -3.72 19.98 -33.23
N HIS A 255 -4.06 19.66 -31.98
CA HIS A 255 -4.58 18.35 -31.60
C HIS A 255 -5.88 18.50 -30.82
N GLN A 256 -6.99 18.55 -31.58
CA GLN A 256 -8.35 18.42 -31.05
C GLN A 256 -8.69 16.97 -30.67
N GLU A 257 -7.79 16.26 -30.04
CA GLU A 257 -8.14 15.02 -29.36
C GLU A 257 -8.74 15.38 -28.00
N GLY A 258 -9.89 14.78 -27.69
CA GLY A 258 -10.68 15.15 -26.50
C GLY A 258 -9.88 15.14 -25.20
N LEU A 259 -10.31 15.90 -24.21
CA LEU A 259 -9.69 16.08 -22.89
C LEU A 259 -9.33 14.74 -22.23
N LEU A 260 -10.11 13.68 -22.47
CA LEU A 260 -9.87 12.31 -22.02
C LEU A 260 -8.65 11.67 -22.72
N ALA A 261 -8.52 11.82 -24.03
CA ALA A 261 -7.40 11.24 -24.79
C ALA A 261 -6.07 11.88 -24.40
N ASN A 262 -6.03 13.19 -24.17
CA ASN A 262 -4.85 13.90 -23.72
C ASN A 262 -4.44 13.56 -22.27
N THR A 263 -5.42 13.39 -21.37
CA THR A 263 -5.13 12.94 -19.98
C THR A 263 -4.62 11.51 -19.96
N MET A 264 -5.16 10.64 -20.81
CA MET A 264 -4.71 9.26 -20.98
C MET A 264 -3.29 9.17 -21.58
N ALA A 265 -2.98 10.01 -22.57
CA ALA A 265 -1.65 10.05 -23.18
C ALA A 265 -0.55 10.54 -22.21
N LEU A 266 -0.91 11.32 -21.19
CA LEU A 266 0.02 11.83 -20.17
C LEU A 266 0.19 10.88 -18.97
N GLU A 267 -0.69 9.89 -18.79
CA GLU A 267 -0.59 8.92 -17.69
C GLU A 267 0.26 7.71 -18.13
N PRO A 268 1.46 7.52 -17.56
CA PRO A 268 2.33 6.39 -17.93
C PRO A 268 1.67 5.02 -17.81
N ARG A 269 0.75 4.87 -16.86
CA ARG A 269 0.06 3.59 -16.61
C ARG A 269 -0.80 3.11 -17.77
N MET A 270 -1.33 4.01 -18.58
CA MET A 270 -2.11 3.61 -19.76
C MET A 270 -1.24 2.81 -20.72
N VAL A 271 -0.05 3.34 -21.07
CA VAL A 271 0.91 2.65 -21.94
C VAL A 271 1.41 1.35 -21.30
N ILE A 272 1.68 1.37 -19.99
CA ILE A 272 2.13 0.20 -19.23
C ILE A 272 1.06 -0.91 -19.29
N TRP A 273 -0.22 -0.56 -19.06
CA TRP A 273 -1.29 -1.55 -19.04
C TRP A 273 -1.67 -2.02 -20.44
N ASP A 274 -1.59 -1.19 -21.47
CA ASP A 274 -1.77 -1.62 -22.86
C ASP A 274 -0.73 -2.70 -23.22
N CYS A 275 0.55 -2.43 -22.98
CA CYS A 275 1.61 -3.44 -23.16
C CYS A 275 1.40 -4.71 -22.33
N ALA A 276 0.99 -4.56 -21.06
CA ALA A 276 0.75 -5.71 -20.20
C ALA A 276 -0.45 -6.55 -20.66
N LEU A 277 -1.50 -5.92 -21.20
CA LEU A 277 -2.67 -6.60 -21.74
C LEU A 277 -2.36 -7.31 -23.08
N ASP A 278 -1.51 -6.74 -23.92
CA ASP A 278 -1.05 -7.40 -25.15
C ASP A 278 -0.23 -8.66 -24.84
N ILE A 279 0.66 -8.60 -23.85
CA ILE A 279 1.39 -9.77 -23.37
C ILE A 279 0.41 -10.81 -22.79
N ALA A 280 -0.65 -10.36 -22.09
CA ALA A 280 -1.64 -11.24 -21.48
C ALA A 280 -2.47 -12.07 -22.47
N GLN A 281 -2.54 -11.68 -23.73
CA GLN A 281 -3.31 -12.38 -24.77
C GLN A 281 -2.62 -13.67 -25.25
N THR A 282 -1.35 -13.90 -24.91
CA THR A 282 -0.64 -15.12 -25.26
C THR A 282 -1.15 -16.32 -24.45
N GLU A 283 -1.48 -17.44 -25.10
CA GLU A 283 -2.10 -18.61 -24.44
C GLU A 283 -1.27 -19.20 -23.30
N THR A 284 0.05 -19.18 -23.41
CA THR A 284 0.98 -19.69 -22.40
C THR A 284 0.93 -18.89 -21.10
N VAL A 285 0.68 -17.59 -21.18
CA VAL A 285 0.58 -16.68 -20.02
C VAL A 285 -0.60 -17.05 -19.12
N ALA A 286 -1.74 -17.42 -19.72
CA ALA A 286 -2.95 -17.69 -18.95
C ALA A 286 -2.77 -18.81 -17.94
N LEU A 287 -2.06 -19.89 -18.25
CA LEU A 287 -1.91 -21.06 -17.39
C LEU A 287 -0.71 -20.97 -16.46
N THR A 288 0.46 -20.64 -17.00
CA THR A 288 1.72 -20.74 -16.25
C THR A 288 2.42 -19.40 -16.03
N GLY A 289 1.97 -18.34 -16.70
CA GLY A 289 2.71 -17.08 -16.80
C GLY A 289 4.02 -17.24 -17.57
N ASN A 290 4.69 -16.13 -17.83
CA ASN A 290 6.01 -16.11 -18.49
C ASN A 290 7.17 -16.10 -17.47
N GLY A 291 6.91 -15.89 -16.18
CA GLY A 291 7.91 -15.56 -15.15
C GLY A 291 8.03 -14.05 -14.96
N PHE A 292 8.36 -13.62 -13.73
CA PHE A 292 8.42 -12.18 -13.39
C PHE A 292 9.54 -11.45 -14.13
N THR A 293 10.69 -12.09 -14.28
CA THR A 293 11.83 -11.52 -15.01
C THR A 293 11.55 -11.42 -16.49
N GLN A 294 10.97 -12.47 -17.09
CA GLN A 294 10.61 -12.45 -18.50
C GLN A 294 9.53 -11.42 -18.79
N THR A 295 8.51 -11.31 -17.93
CA THR A 295 7.47 -10.27 -18.04
C THR A 295 8.09 -8.87 -18.12
N ASN A 296 9.10 -8.57 -17.29
CA ASN A 296 9.77 -7.27 -17.36
C ASN A 296 10.53 -7.07 -18.71
N LEU A 297 11.11 -8.12 -19.26
CA LEU A 297 11.76 -8.06 -20.58
C LEU A 297 10.73 -7.85 -21.70
N ASP A 298 9.62 -8.57 -21.65
CA ASP A 298 8.52 -8.44 -22.61
C ASP A 298 7.92 -7.03 -22.58
N MET A 299 7.76 -6.44 -21.37
CA MET A 299 7.34 -5.05 -21.21
C MET A 299 8.31 -4.06 -21.86
N LEU A 300 9.63 -4.27 -21.71
CA LEU A 300 10.64 -3.41 -22.35
C LEU A 300 10.59 -3.55 -23.88
N ALA A 301 10.41 -4.75 -24.40
CA ALA A 301 10.27 -4.99 -25.83
C ALA A 301 9.01 -4.29 -26.40
N CYS A 302 7.89 -4.34 -25.67
CA CYS A 302 6.68 -3.60 -26.05
C CYS A 302 6.91 -2.08 -26.05
N TYR A 303 7.59 -1.53 -25.03
CA TYR A 303 7.90 -0.08 -25.02
C TYR A 303 8.79 0.33 -26.21
N GLU A 304 9.69 -0.54 -26.64
CA GLU A 304 10.56 -0.30 -27.77
C GLU A 304 9.79 -0.33 -29.11
N SER A 305 8.84 -1.25 -29.28
CA SER A 305 8.06 -1.39 -30.52
C SER A 305 6.95 -0.34 -30.62
N ASP A 306 6.17 -0.12 -29.57
CA ASP A 306 4.87 0.55 -29.66
C ASP A 306 4.93 2.06 -29.40
N ILE A 307 5.94 2.52 -28.64
CA ILE A 307 6.08 3.95 -28.40
C ILE A 307 6.74 4.64 -29.59
N GLN A 308 5.96 5.42 -30.33
CA GLN A 308 6.45 6.14 -31.52
C GLN A 308 7.29 7.38 -31.18
N ASN A 309 6.95 8.09 -30.10
CA ASN A 309 7.68 9.31 -29.72
C ASN A 309 9.05 8.95 -29.13
N PRO A 310 10.19 9.39 -29.72
CA PRO A 310 11.52 9.00 -29.30
C PRO A 310 11.85 9.40 -27.84
N ILE A 311 11.44 10.59 -27.41
CA ILE A 311 11.70 11.12 -26.05
C ILE A 311 10.92 10.28 -25.02
N LYS A 312 9.65 9.98 -25.30
CA LYS A 312 8.82 9.14 -24.45
C LYS A 312 9.35 7.70 -24.40
N LYS A 313 9.77 7.14 -25.51
CA LYS A 313 10.40 5.82 -25.62
C LYS A 313 11.65 5.73 -24.73
N GLU A 314 12.60 6.66 -24.92
CA GLU A 314 13.83 6.71 -24.14
C GLU A 314 13.54 6.82 -22.62
N TRP A 315 12.55 7.61 -22.25
CA TRP A 315 12.12 7.75 -20.86
C TRP A 315 11.58 6.42 -20.28
N PHE A 316 10.72 5.68 -21.01
CA PHE A 316 10.20 4.38 -20.59
C PHE A 316 11.31 3.33 -20.49
N LEU A 317 12.21 3.25 -21.46
CA LEU A 317 13.34 2.33 -21.47
C LEU A 317 14.36 2.62 -20.37
N THR A 318 14.56 3.90 -20.02
CA THR A 318 15.44 4.31 -18.92
C THR A 318 14.83 3.99 -17.56
N LYS A 319 13.53 4.28 -17.36
CA LYS A 319 12.83 4.05 -16.10
C LYS A 319 12.51 2.58 -15.86
N LYS A 320 12.44 1.75 -16.92
CA LYS A 320 12.15 0.31 -16.86
C LYS A 320 10.90 0.03 -16.02
N TYR A 321 9.80 0.68 -16.36
CA TYR A 321 8.54 0.50 -15.64
C TYR A 321 8.10 -0.97 -15.67
N ASN A 322 7.76 -1.49 -14.50
CA ASN A 322 7.06 -2.77 -14.37
C ASN A 322 5.54 -2.58 -14.60
N VAL A 323 4.75 -3.62 -14.42
CA VAL A 323 3.30 -3.64 -14.72
C VAL A 323 2.48 -2.62 -13.91
N HIS A 324 2.97 -2.14 -12.76
CA HIS A 324 2.25 -1.24 -11.83
C HIS A 324 0.81 -1.69 -11.50
N ASN A 325 0.60 -3.01 -11.44
CA ASN A 325 -0.63 -3.65 -10.98
C ASN A 325 -0.28 -5.07 -10.51
N GLN A 326 -0.36 -5.31 -9.21
CA GLN A 326 0.09 -6.56 -8.61
C GLN A 326 -0.73 -7.78 -9.07
N PHE A 327 -2.02 -7.61 -9.38
CA PHE A 327 -2.84 -8.71 -9.87
C PHE A 327 -2.44 -9.10 -11.30
N LEU A 328 -2.23 -8.11 -12.16
CA LEU A 328 -1.78 -8.32 -13.52
C LEU A 328 -0.34 -8.85 -13.56
N ASP A 329 0.54 -8.38 -12.67
CA ASP A 329 1.90 -8.86 -12.52
C ASP A 329 1.93 -10.36 -12.12
N LEU A 330 1.06 -10.77 -11.19
CA LEU A 330 0.92 -12.20 -10.82
C LEU A 330 0.35 -13.03 -11.96
N TYR A 331 -0.59 -12.50 -12.72
CA TYR A 331 -1.14 -13.17 -13.89
C TYR A 331 -0.06 -13.39 -14.96
N LEU A 332 0.69 -12.36 -15.31
CA LEU A 332 1.75 -12.42 -16.30
C LEU A 332 2.95 -13.27 -15.83
N GLY A 333 3.32 -13.15 -14.56
CA GLY A 333 4.46 -13.87 -13.97
C GLY A 333 4.18 -15.34 -13.65
N SER A 334 3.00 -15.67 -13.12
CA SER A 334 2.67 -17.01 -12.58
C SER A 334 1.30 -17.54 -13.01
N GLY A 335 0.62 -16.89 -13.95
CA GLY A 335 -0.66 -17.33 -14.50
C GLY A 335 -1.88 -17.02 -13.62
N VAL A 336 -3.05 -17.39 -14.17
CA VAL A 336 -4.36 -17.07 -13.57
C VAL A 336 -4.54 -17.67 -12.17
N LEU A 337 -3.99 -18.85 -11.92
CA LEU A 337 -4.17 -19.52 -10.63
C LEU A 337 -3.45 -18.78 -9.51
N ALA A 338 -2.23 -18.28 -9.72
CA ALA A 338 -1.51 -17.46 -8.75
C ALA A 338 -2.28 -16.18 -8.42
N MET A 339 -2.79 -15.49 -9.44
CA MET A 339 -3.61 -14.28 -9.28
C MET A 339 -4.88 -14.58 -8.48
N LEU A 340 -5.60 -15.67 -8.79
CA LEU A 340 -6.82 -16.05 -8.11
C LEU A 340 -6.58 -16.48 -6.65
N LEU A 341 -5.50 -17.23 -6.36
CA LEU A 341 -5.13 -17.60 -4.99
C LEU A 341 -4.79 -16.35 -4.15
N PHE A 342 -4.08 -15.40 -4.73
CA PHE A 342 -3.78 -14.14 -4.08
C PHE A 342 -5.05 -13.33 -3.77
N ALA A 343 -5.94 -13.19 -4.76
CA ALA A 343 -7.21 -12.50 -4.61
C ALA A 343 -8.14 -13.19 -3.59
N ALA A 344 -8.17 -14.53 -3.59
CA ALA A 344 -8.99 -15.33 -2.69
C ALA A 344 -8.70 -15.05 -1.20
N GLY A 345 -7.44 -14.79 -0.84
CA GLY A 345 -7.06 -14.39 0.51
C GLY A 345 -7.75 -13.10 0.96
N PHE A 346 -7.81 -12.07 0.10
CA PHE A 346 -8.51 -10.81 0.38
C PHE A 346 -10.02 -10.98 0.39
N ILE A 347 -10.56 -11.73 -0.55
CA ILE A 347 -12.00 -12.04 -0.63
C ILE A 347 -12.44 -12.78 0.64
N ALA A 348 -11.69 -13.81 1.04
CA ALA A 348 -11.97 -14.58 2.26
C ALA A 348 -11.93 -13.70 3.51
N SER A 349 -10.92 -12.83 3.63
CA SER A 349 -10.81 -11.87 4.72
C SER A 349 -11.99 -10.88 4.73
N PHE A 350 -12.34 -10.33 3.58
CA PHE A 350 -13.47 -9.41 3.46
C PHE A 350 -14.79 -10.08 3.86
N LEU A 351 -15.10 -11.24 3.28
CA LEU A 351 -16.34 -11.96 3.58
C LEU A 351 -16.46 -12.33 5.05
N ARG A 352 -15.33 -12.67 5.68
CA ARG A 352 -15.28 -13.04 7.11
C ARG A 352 -15.56 -11.84 8.03
N HIS A 353 -15.17 -10.62 7.63
CA HIS A 353 -15.22 -9.42 8.46
C HIS A 353 -16.06 -8.29 7.84
N ARG A 354 -16.93 -8.61 6.88
CA ARG A 354 -17.70 -7.65 6.08
C ARG A 354 -18.66 -6.76 6.89
N ARG A 355 -18.90 -7.07 8.17
CA ARG A 355 -19.75 -6.27 9.07
C ARG A 355 -18.95 -5.21 9.84
N SER A 356 -17.64 -5.28 9.83
CA SER A 356 -16.76 -4.36 10.53
C SER A 356 -16.10 -3.37 9.57
N LEU A 357 -16.17 -2.07 9.88
CA LEU A 357 -15.60 -1.01 9.04
C LEU A 357 -14.08 -1.13 8.93
N TYR A 358 -13.38 -1.39 10.04
CA TYR A 358 -11.92 -1.40 10.06
C TYR A 358 -11.29 -2.40 9.07
N PRO A 359 -11.60 -3.71 9.13
CA PRO A 359 -11.02 -4.66 8.17
C PRO A 359 -11.52 -4.41 6.74
N SER A 360 -12.76 -3.98 6.55
CA SER A 360 -13.28 -3.67 5.22
C SER A 360 -12.55 -2.48 4.57
N ALA A 361 -12.27 -1.44 5.33
CA ALA A 361 -11.48 -0.30 4.87
C ALA A 361 -10.03 -0.70 4.56
N LEU A 362 -9.44 -1.55 5.39
CA LEU A 362 -8.07 -2.03 5.17
C LEU A 362 -7.96 -2.92 3.92
N VAL A 363 -8.92 -3.84 3.69
CA VAL A 363 -8.99 -4.63 2.44
C VAL A 363 -9.16 -3.73 1.23
N MET A 364 -10.13 -2.81 1.27
CA MET A 364 -10.40 -1.89 0.17
C MET A 364 -9.17 -1.03 -0.16
N ALA A 365 -8.56 -0.42 0.85
CA ALA A 365 -7.35 0.39 0.67
C ALA A 365 -6.24 -0.44 0.03
N THR A 366 -5.97 -1.65 0.55
CA THR A 366 -4.92 -2.53 0.04
C THR A 366 -5.18 -2.92 -1.41
N VAL A 367 -6.39 -3.35 -1.75
CA VAL A 367 -6.73 -3.77 -3.12
C VAL A 367 -6.53 -2.62 -4.11
N ILE A 368 -6.95 -1.40 -3.77
CA ILE A 368 -6.77 -0.23 -4.64
C ILE A 368 -5.26 0.08 -4.85
N PHE A 369 -4.45 0.02 -3.78
CA PHE A 369 -3.01 0.19 -3.93
C PHE A 369 -2.37 -0.92 -4.77
N LEU A 370 -2.79 -2.17 -4.61
CA LEU A 370 -2.33 -3.32 -5.42
C LEU A 370 -2.74 -3.22 -6.90
N MET A 371 -3.85 -2.56 -7.21
CA MET A 371 -4.25 -2.27 -8.60
C MET A 371 -3.40 -1.18 -9.25
N ALA A 372 -2.61 -0.45 -8.49
CA ALA A 372 -1.85 0.70 -8.97
C ALA A 372 -0.34 0.60 -8.72
N GLU A 373 0.11 -0.44 -8.01
CA GLU A 373 1.52 -0.64 -7.68
C GLU A 373 1.86 -2.13 -7.48
N ASN A 374 3.08 -2.52 -7.89
CA ASN A 374 3.64 -3.85 -7.69
C ASN A 374 4.39 -3.90 -6.36
N MET A 375 3.69 -4.23 -5.27
CA MET A 375 4.28 -4.20 -3.93
C MET A 375 5.42 -5.20 -3.75
N PHE A 376 5.40 -6.34 -4.46
CA PHE A 376 6.45 -7.35 -4.34
C PHE A 376 7.71 -7.08 -5.20
N HIS A 377 7.72 -6.00 -5.97
CA HIS A 377 8.94 -5.56 -6.66
C HIS A 377 9.85 -4.70 -5.77
N ARG A 378 9.34 -4.21 -4.63
CA ARG A 378 10.09 -3.40 -3.66
C ARG A 378 10.04 -4.00 -2.26
N GLN A 379 11.15 -3.92 -1.54
CA GLN A 379 11.25 -4.46 -0.17
C GLN A 379 10.28 -3.76 0.80
N ILE A 380 10.13 -2.45 0.69
CA ILE A 380 9.18 -1.67 1.49
C ILE A 380 7.74 -2.11 1.26
N GLY A 381 7.38 -2.45 0.02
CA GLY A 381 6.08 -3.03 -0.32
C GLY A 381 5.85 -4.37 0.39
N ALA A 382 6.87 -5.23 0.45
CA ALA A 382 6.81 -6.49 1.17
C ALA A 382 6.60 -6.29 2.68
N TYR A 383 7.23 -5.29 3.30
CA TYR A 383 7.02 -4.95 4.71
C TYR A 383 5.58 -4.51 4.98
N TYR A 384 5.03 -3.60 4.18
CA TYR A 384 3.63 -3.17 4.34
C TYR A 384 2.66 -4.31 4.06
N MET A 385 2.95 -5.16 3.08
CA MET A 385 2.12 -6.32 2.77
C MET A 385 2.10 -7.34 3.90
N GLY A 386 3.26 -7.60 4.52
CA GLY A 386 3.37 -8.45 5.71
C GLY A 386 2.56 -7.91 6.89
N LEU A 387 2.59 -6.58 7.13
CA LEU A 387 1.75 -5.93 8.13
C LEU A 387 0.26 -6.12 7.84
N ILE A 388 -0.15 -5.84 6.61
CA ILE A 388 -1.55 -5.94 6.19
C ILE A 388 -2.05 -7.38 6.31
N TRP A 389 -1.27 -8.36 5.88
CA TRP A 389 -1.61 -9.77 6.05
C TRP A 389 -1.72 -10.16 7.54
N ALA A 390 -0.81 -9.70 8.39
CA ALA A 390 -0.90 -9.94 9.83
C ALA A 390 -2.19 -9.37 10.42
N LEU A 391 -2.57 -8.16 10.03
CA LEU A 391 -3.76 -7.49 10.56
C LEU A 391 -5.08 -8.03 9.99
N LEU A 392 -5.12 -8.48 8.73
CA LEU A 392 -6.33 -8.96 8.08
C LEU A 392 -6.57 -10.47 8.29
N MET A 393 -5.52 -11.28 8.07
CA MET A 393 -5.68 -12.72 7.95
C MET A 393 -5.79 -13.42 9.31
N PHE A 394 -5.32 -12.78 10.39
CA PHE A 394 -5.36 -13.32 11.74
C PHE A 394 -6.48 -12.78 12.62
N LEU A 395 -7.34 -11.89 12.11
CA LEU A 395 -8.46 -11.38 12.88
C LEU A 395 -9.38 -12.52 13.37
N PRO A 396 -9.85 -12.49 14.63
CA PRO A 396 -10.84 -13.43 15.13
C PRO A 396 -12.17 -13.27 14.38
N LYS A 397 -12.99 -14.33 14.34
CA LYS A 397 -14.33 -14.24 13.74
C LYS A 397 -15.21 -13.28 14.52
N GLU A 398 -16.01 -12.45 13.84
CA GLU A 398 -16.81 -11.35 14.43
C GLU A 398 -17.66 -11.76 15.65
N GLU A 399 -18.24 -12.97 15.64
CA GLU A 399 -19.04 -13.47 16.77
C GLU A 399 -18.29 -13.55 18.11
N ARG A 400 -16.96 -13.67 18.08
CA ARG A 400 -16.13 -13.67 19.30
C ARG A 400 -15.77 -12.24 19.73
N ALA A 401 -15.61 -11.32 18.80
CA ALA A 401 -15.29 -9.93 19.07
C ALA A 401 -16.44 -9.21 19.78
N GLU A 402 -17.70 -9.41 19.35
CA GLU A 402 -18.88 -8.86 20.02
C GLU A 402 -19.10 -9.39 21.44
N LYS A 403 -18.68 -10.63 21.72
CA LYS A 403 -18.77 -11.21 23.08
C LYS A 403 -17.70 -10.69 24.03
N GLN A 404 -16.51 -10.36 23.50
CA GLN A 404 -15.44 -9.76 24.30
C GLN A 404 -15.70 -8.27 24.58
N GLU A 405 -16.22 -7.52 23.60
CA GLU A 405 -16.61 -6.11 23.77
C GLU A 405 -17.79 -5.90 24.75
N LYS A 406 -18.59 -6.95 25.01
CA LYS A 406 -19.67 -6.92 26.02
C LYS A 406 -19.22 -7.39 27.40
N GLN A 407 -18.01 -7.90 27.54
CA GLN A 407 -17.44 -8.37 28.81
C GLN A 407 -16.38 -7.40 29.38
N GLU A 408 -15.92 -6.43 28.59
CA GLU A 408 -15.12 -5.26 29.02
C GLU A 408 -16.02 -4.01 29.22
#